data_5dbebd60cff080a20949112c3f2c72eb
#
_entry.id   5dbebd60cff080a20949112c3f2c72eb
#
_cell.length_a   1.000
_cell.length_b   1.000
_cell.length_c   1.000
_cell.angle_alpha   90.00
_cell.angle_beta   90.00
_cell.angle_gamma   90.00
#
_symmetry.space_group_name_H-M   'P 1'
#
loop_
_entity.id
_entity.type
_entity.pdbx_description
1 polymer ?
#
loop_
_entity_poly.entity_id
_entity_poly.type
_entity_poly.pdbx_seq_one_letter_code
_entity_poly.pdbx_strand_id
1 'polypeptide(L)'
;MAIRHAEAQWEGTLKEGSGYLKLESGVYAGPYTWAGRFADGRGTNPEELIGAAHAACYSMFLSAILTRNNVPPTRIDTRATVHLGDGPTITRIE
;
A
#
# COMPACT_ATOMS: atom_id res chain seq x y z
N MET A 1 -14.05 12.19 14.02
CA MET A 1 -13.86 11.13 13.00
C MET A 1 -13.20 11.69 11.77
N ALA A 2 -12.30 10.95 11.19
CA ALA A 2 -11.62 11.37 9.96
C ALA A 2 -12.06 10.49 8.80
N ILE A 3 -12.30 11.13 7.65
CA ILE A 3 -12.67 10.45 6.41
C ILE A 3 -11.60 10.78 5.38
N ARG A 4 -11.10 9.76 4.71
CA ARG A 4 -10.08 9.91 3.69
C ARG A 4 -10.51 9.21 2.41
N HIS A 5 -10.09 9.74 1.28
CA HIS A 5 -10.46 9.22 -0.03
C HIS A 5 -9.24 8.94 -0.88
N ALA A 6 -9.39 8.01 -1.78
CA ALA A 6 -8.44 7.75 -2.85
C ALA A 6 -9.26 7.34 -4.07
N GLU A 7 -8.72 7.58 -5.25
CA GLU A 7 -9.40 7.29 -6.50
C GLU A 7 -8.49 6.50 -7.42
N ALA A 8 -9.11 5.69 -8.27
CA ALA A 8 -8.39 4.96 -9.29
C ALA A 8 -9.24 4.84 -10.54
N GLN A 9 -8.59 4.83 -11.69
CA GLN A 9 -9.22 4.68 -12.99
C GLN A 9 -8.49 3.60 -13.75
N TRP A 10 -9.22 2.82 -14.52
CA TRP A 10 -8.65 1.80 -15.41
C TRP A 10 -9.27 1.93 -16.79
N GLU A 11 -8.43 1.82 -17.82
CA GLU A 11 -8.89 1.83 -19.20
C GLU A 11 -8.29 0.65 -19.95
N GLY A 12 -9.14 -0.07 -20.67
CA GLY A 12 -8.71 -1.17 -21.53
C GLY A 12 -8.79 -2.53 -20.85
N THR A 13 -8.20 -3.52 -21.53
CA THR A 13 -8.17 -4.88 -21.02
C THR A 13 -7.22 -4.99 -19.83
N LEU A 14 -7.31 -6.08 -19.09
CA LEU A 14 -6.46 -6.27 -17.91
C LEU A 14 -4.97 -6.23 -18.27
N LYS A 15 -4.57 -6.94 -19.29
CA LYS A 15 -3.15 -7.05 -19.61
C LYS A 15 -2.60 -5.90 -20.46
N GLU A 16 -3.42 -5.32 -21.31
CA GLU A 16 -2.99 -4.27 -22.23
C GLU A 16 -3.43 -2.88 -21.83
N GLY A 17 -4.32 -2.79 -20.87
CA GLY A 17 -4.81 -1.52 -20.40
C GLY A 17 -3.85 -0.82 -19.47
N SER A 18 -4.29 0.31 -18.96
CA SER A 18 -3.51 1.10 -18.02
C SER A 18 -4.42 1.78 -17.01
N GLY A 19 -3.87 2.05 -15.86
CA GLY A 19 -4.59 2.72 -14.80
C GLY A 19 -3.83 3.90 -14.25
N TYR A 20 -4.53 4.69 -13.49
CA TYR A 20 -3.99 5.86 -12.81
C TYR A 20 -4.69 5.97 -11.47
N LEU A 21 -3.92 6.16 -10.42
CA LEU A 21 -4.49 6.32 -9.09
C LEU A 21 -4.00 7.60 -8.43
N LYS A 22 -4.79 8.10 -7.51
CA LYS A 22 -4.50 9.35 -6.85
C LYS A 22 -4.95 9.28 -5.40
N LEU A 23 -4.07 9.68 -4.50
CA LEU A 23 -4.42 9.86 -3.10
C LEU A 23 -4.99 11.25 -2.91
N GLU A 24 -5.99 11.38 -2.04
CA GLU A 24 -6.66 12.66 -1.80
C GLU A 24 -5.70 13.76 -1.42
N SER A 25 -4.69 13.45 -0.61
CA SER A 25 -3.70 14.42 -0.17
C SER A 25 -2.83 14.97 -1.30
N GLY A 26 -2.80 14.29 -2.44
CA GLY A 26 -1.93 14.67 -3.54
C GLY A 26 -0.47 14.25 -3.36
N VAL A 27 -0.15 13.57 -2.26
CA VAL A 27 1.22 13.13 -1.99
C VAL A 27 1.70 12.14 -3.05
N TYR A 28 0.78 11.34 -3.58
CA TYR A 28 1.08 10.46 -4.69
C TYR A 28 -0.07 10.46 -5.68
N ALA A 29 0.30 10.52 -6.96
CA ALA A 29 -0.60 10.30 -8.08
C ALA A 29 0.25 9.70 -9.19
N GLY A 30 -0.21 8.62 -9.81
CA GLY A 30 0.60 7.99 -10.82
C GLY A 30 -0.03 6.76 -11.45
N PRO A 31 0.67 6.17 -12.43
CA PRO A 31 0.16 5.03 -13.17
C PRO A 31 0.32 3.71 -12.42
N TYR A 32 -0.51 2.75 -12.79
CA TYR A 32 -0.33 1.37 -12.40
C TYR A 32 -0.78 0.47 -13.53
N THR A 33 -0.17 -0.71 -13.65
CA THR A 33 -0.42 -1.62 -14.76
C THR A 33 -0.45 -3.06 -14.26
N TRP A 34 -0.95 -3.96 -15.11
CA TRP A 34 -0.90 -5.39 -14.83
C TRP A 34 0.55 -5.85 -14.64
N ALA A 35 1.46 -5.36 -15.47
CA ALA A 35 2.88 -5.71 -15.35
C ALA A 35 3.46 -5.26 -14.01
N GLY A 36 3.05 -4.11 -13.51
CA GLY A 36 3.50 -3.62 -12.20
C GLY A 36 3.02 -4.47 -11.04
N ARG A 37 1.92 -5.22 -11.24
CA ARG A 37 1.36 -6.10 -10.22
C ARG A 37 2.01 -7.48 -10.20
N PHE A 38 2.28 -8.04 -11.37
CA PHE A 38 2.71 -9.44 -11.51
C PHE A 38 4.13 -9.61 -12.04
N ALA A 39 4.77 -8.53 -12.48
CA ALA A 39 6.09 -8.57 -13.09
C ALA A 39 6.86 -7.31 -12.71
N ASP A 40 8.00 -7.08 -13.35
CA ASP A 40 8.85 -5.92 -13.07
C ASP A 40 8.39 -4.67 -13.83
N GLY A 41 7.08 -4.43 -13.84
CA GLY A 41 6.55 -3.23 -14.46
C GLY A 41 6.85 -1.98 -13.63
N ARG A 42 6.77 -0.83 -14.29
CA ARG A 42 6.98 0.45 -13.63
C ARG A 42 5.72 0.92 -12.89
N GLY A 43 5.94 1.74 -11.89
CA GLY A 43 4.87 2.29 -11.09
C GLY A 43 4.56 1.43 -9.89
N THR A 44 3.50 1.77 -9.20
CA THR A 44 3.06 1.03 -8.03
C THR A 44 2.05 -0.04 -8.42
N ASN A 45 1.54 -0.74 -7.42
CA ASN A 45 0.50 -1.75 -7.57
C ASN A 45 -0.34 -1.79 -6.30
N PRO A 46 -1.54 -2.40 -6.35
CA PRO A 46 -2.40 -2.43 -5.17
C PRO A 46 -1.76 -3.10 -3.96
N GLU A 47 -1.00 -4.17 -4.15
CA GLU A 47 -0.41 -4.92 -3.05
C GLU A 47 0.68 -4.11 -2.34
N GLU A 48 1.48 -3.37 -3.09
CA GLU A 48 2.47 -2.46 -2.52
C GLU A 48 1.81 -1.39 -1.66
N LEU A 49 0.70 -0.83 -2.13
CA LEU A 49 -0.03 0.20 -1.41
C LEU A 49 -0.65 -0.36 -0.12
N ILE A 50 -1.18 -1.57 -0.17
CA ILE A 50 -1.68 -2.25 1.03
C ILE A 50 -0.54 -2.47 2.02
N GLY A 51 0.61 -2.91 1.53
CA GLY A 51 1.78 -3.12 2.36
C GLY A 51 2.24 -1.83 3.05
N ALA A 52 2.29 -0.74 2.30
CA ALA A 52 2.69 0.56 2.83
C ALA A 52 1.73 1.02 3.94
N ALA A 53 0.42 0.91 3.68
CA ALA A 53 -0.59 1.29 4.65
C ALA A 53 -0.47 0.45 5.92
N HIS A 54 -0.29 -0.85 5.76
CA HIS A 54 -0.16 -1.78 6.88
C HIS A 54 1.08 -1.47 7.72
N ALA A 55 2.22 -1.28 7.08
CA ALA A 55 3.47 -0.97 7.77
C ALA A 55 3.40 0.36 8.53
N ALA A 56 2.82 1.36 7.89
CA ALA A 56 2.68 2.69 8.52
C ALA A 56 1.77 2.63 9.74
N CYS A 57 0.63 1.99 9.62
CA CYS A 57 -0.32 1.86 10.72
C CYS A 57 0.27 1.07 11.89
N TYR A 58 0.94 -0.03 11.58
CA TYR A 58 1.60 -0.86 12.60
C TYR A 58 2.65 -0.04 13.38
N SER A 59 3.49 0.70 12.67
CA SER A 59 4.52 1.53 13.30
C SER A 59 3.92 2.57 14.23
N MET A 60 2.86 3.25 13.79
CA MET A 60 2.20 4.26 14.61
C MET A 60 1.52 3.65 15.84
N PHE A 61 0.87 2.51 15.66
CA PHE A 61 0.18 1.85 16.77
C PHE A 61 1.17 1.36 17.82
N LEU A 62 2.28 0.77 17.39
CA LEU A 62 3.33 0.34 18.30
C LEU A 62 3.92 1.53 19.05
N SER A 63 4.18 2.64 18.35
CA SER A 63 4.66 3.85 18.99
C SER A 63 3.69 4.35 20.06
N ALA A 64 2.39 4.30 19.78
CA ALA A 64 1.37 4.72 20.73
C ALA A 64 1.39 3.86 21.99
N ILE A 65 1.52 2.55 21.86
CA ILE A 65 1.59 1.63 22.99
C ILE A 65 2.84 1.91 23.84
N LEU A 66 3.99 2.04 23.18
CA LEU A 66 5.26 2.29 23.89
C LEU A 66 5.23 3.63 24.60
N THR A 67 4.67 4.66 23.99
CA THR A 67 4.55 5.98 24.59
C THR A 67 3.69 5.93 25.85
N ARG A 68 2.56 5.21 25.80
CA ARG A 68 1.68 5.06 26.96
C ARG A 68 2.36 4.32 28.12
N ASN A 69 3.34 3.50 27.82
CA ASN A 69 4.08 2.76 28.85
C ASN A 69 5.38 3.46 29.23
N ASN A 70 5.51 4.74 28.89
CA ASN A 70 6.66 5.58 29.25
C ASN A 70 7.99 5.11 28.63
N VAL A 71 7.94 4.44 27.49
CA VAL A 71 9.12 4.02 26.77
C VAL A 71 9.01 4.44 25.30
N PRO A 72 8.87 5.76 25.04
CA PRO A 72 8.70 6.22 23.66
C PRO A 72 9.88 5.79 22.81
N PRO A 73 9.63 5.28 21.59
CA PRO A 73 10.71 4.81 20.73
C PRO A 73 11.44 6.00 20.10
N THR A 74 12.71 5.81 19.85
CA THR A 74 13.46 6.76 19.04
C THR A 74 13.11 6.57 17.58
N ARG A 75 12.89 5.31 17.18
CA ARG A 75 12.61 4.97 15.78
C ARG A 75 11.98 3.60 15.69
N ILE A 76 11.06 3.44 14.75
CA ILE A 76 10.47 2.14 14.43
C ILE A 76 10.57 1.97 12.91
N ASP A 77 11.17 0.88 12.48
CA ASP A 77 11.23 0.51 11.08
C ASP A 77 10.39 -0.72 10.86
N THR A 78 9.42 -0.64 9.96
CA THR A 78 8.53 -1.75 9.67
C THR A 78 8.56 -2.06 8.18
N ARG A 79 8.69 -3.33 7.85
CA ARG A 79 8.58 -3.80 6.48
C ARG A 79 7.41 -4.77 6.40
N ALA A 80 6.47 -4.50 5.51
CA ALA A 80 5.38 -5.42 5.24
C ALA A 80 5.67 -6.15 3.94
N THR A 81 5.49 -7.45 3.94
CA THR A 81 5.64 -8.29 2.76
C THR A 81 4.29 -8.87 2.41
N VAL A 82 3.77 -8.50 1.24
CA VAL A 82 2.45 -8.93 0.78
C VAL A 82 2.64 -10.01 -0.28
N HIS A 83 2.11 -11.19 -0.01
CA HIS A 83 2.22 -12.34 -0.91
C HIS A 83 0.97 -12.42 -1.78
N LEU A 84 1.15 -12.37 -3.08
CA LEU A 84 0.07 -12.45 -4.06
C LEU A 84 0.11 -13.82 -4.72
N GLY A 85 -0.95 -14.59 -4.53
CA GLY A 85 -1.09 -15.89 -5.16
C GLY A 85 -1.98 -15.85 -6.38
N ASP A 86 -2.35 -17.02 -6.85
CA ASP A 86 -3.24 -17.16 -8.00
C ASP A 86 -4.63 -16.65 -7.68
N GLY A 87 -5.34 -16.22 -8.71
CA GLY A 87 -6.72 -15.81 -8.58
C GLY A 87 -7.08 -14.39 -8.91
N PRO A 88 -6.29 -13.29 -8.79
CA PRO A 88 -5.21 -13.06 -7.82
C PRO A 88 -5.75 -12.85 -6.41
N THR A 89 -5.10 -13.45 -5.43
CA THR A 89 -5.52 -13.39 -4.05
C THR A 89 -4.32 -13.10 -3.15
N ILE A 90 -4.51 -12.20 -2.19
CA ILE A 90 -3.48 -12.00 -1.17
C ILE A 90 -3.54 -13.21 -0.25
N THR A 91 -2.44 -13.94 -0.16
CA THR A 91 -2.38 -15.16 0.64
C THR A 91 -1.79 -14.93 2.02
N ARG A 92 -0.94 -13.92 2.17
CA ARG A 92 -0.27 -13.63 3.44
C ARG A 92 0.33 -12.24 3.43
N ILE A 93 0.29 -11.60 4.59
CA ILE A 93 1.02 -10.36 4.84
C ILE A 93 1.90 -10.61 6.07
N GLU A 94 3.18 -10.38 5.93
CA GLU A 94 4.15 -10.54 7.02
C GLU A 94 4.76 -9.20 7.42
#